data_53468199b72ffd0d1f203706d073e18b
#
_entry.id   53468199b72ffd0d1f203706d073e18b
#
_cell.length_a   1.000
_cell.length_b   1.000
_cell.length_c   1.000
_cell.angle_alpha   90.00
_cell.angle_beta   90.00
_cell.angle_gamma   90.00
#
_symmetry.space_group_name_H-M   'P 1'
#
loop_
_entity.id
_entity.type
_entity.pdbx_description
1 polymer ?
#
loop_
_entity_poly.entity_id
_entity_poly.type
_entity_poly.pdbx_seq_one_letter_code
_entity_poly.pdbx_strand_id
1 'polypeptide(L)'
;RDLRMSRGLGDVYKRQEHQQIVKKFPDYTVKTIDFCLTFFVLVPAVIYLLSYLPFVDNSHPGLFDRMLTNQTSMFNYHSGLEATHPYSSSWYQWPTMVRPIWYYSGYLTDAVKEGISAFGNPVVWWIGILAFIYILYLLIRNNAFLCSLTGHTQTECSTDTATTLSHREYATAAFLAVGYLAQYLPWFFVTRITFIYHYFPSVPFVVLMIVYSLMQWKKHVSDRAFVIGCCAYAAVAFALFLLFYPVLSGQPVDVDFVIKYLRWRDTWVLISG
;
A
#
# COMPACT_ATOMS: atom_id res chain seq x y z
N ARG A 1 -49.72 6.21 17.07
CA ARG A 1 -50.11 5.10 16.17
C ARG A 1 -49.29 5.13 14.87
N ASP A 2 -48.89 6.31 14.38
CA ASP A 2 -48.19 6.50 13.09
C ASP A 2 -46.70 6.07 13.10
N LEU A 3 -46.01 6.17 14.22
CA LEU A 3 -44.60 5.77 14.34
C LEU A 3 -44.37 4.25 14.21
N ARG A 4 -45.37 3.41 14.61
CA ARG A 4 -45.31 1.96 14.43
C ARG A 4 -45.53 1.52 12.98
N MET A 5 -46.42 2.22 12.27
CA MET A 5 -46.67 1.96 10.82
C MET A 5 -45.46 2.36 9.98
N SER A 6 -44.86 3.47 10.27
CA SER A 6 -43.63 3.94 9.56
C SER A 6 -42.45 2.97 9.72
N ARG A 7 -42.23 2.38 10.91
CA ARG A 7 -41.21 1.34 11.12
C ARG A 7 -41.54 0.04 10.35
N GLY A 8 -42.81 -0.39 10.35
CA GLY A 8 -43.22 -1.59 9.61
C GLY A 8 -43.04 -1.47 8.10
N LEU A 9 -43.33 -0.31 7.50
CA LEU A 9 -43.09 -0.02 6.09
C LEU A 9 -41.59 -0.03 5.75
N GLY A 10 -40.77 0.58 6.60
CA GLY A 10 -39.31 0.57 6.42
C GLY A 10 -38.71 -0.85 6.43
N ASP A 11 -39.21 -1.73 7.30
CA ASP A 11 -38.76 -3.13 7.36
C ASP A 11 -39.25 -3.95 6.16
N VAL A 12 -40.45 -3.67 5.64
CA VAL A 12 -40.95 -4.29 4.40
C VAL A 12 -40.14 -3.86 3.18
N TYR A 13 -39.83 -2.57 3.04
CA TYR A 13 -38.95 -2.08 1.97
C TYR A 13 -37.56 -2.70 2.03
N LYS A 14 -36.94 -2.76 3.19
CA LYS A 14 -35.63 -3.42 3.37
C LYS A 14 -35.67 -4.90 3.03
N ARG A 15 -36.75 -5.63 3.38
CA ARG A 15 -36.91 -7.03 3.00
C ARG A 15 -37.09 -7.20 1.49
N GLN A 16 -37.86 -6.34 0.83
CA GLN A 16 -38.07 -6.39 -0.60
C GLN A 16 -36.78 -6.07 -1.37
N GLU A 17 -36.03 -5.05 -0.94
CA GLU A 17 -34.72 -4.70 -1.49
C GLU A 17 -33.73 -5.86 -1.34
N HIS A 18 -33.66 -6.46 -0.14
CA HIS A 18 -32.81 -7.62 0.11
C HIS A 18 -33.19 -8.82 -0.77
N GLN A 19 -34.48 -9.13 -0.91
CA GLN A 19 -34.94 -10.21 -1.77
C GLN A 19 -34.61 -9.96 -3.26
N GLN A 20 -34.69 -8.71 -3.72
CA GLN A 20 -34.29 -8.35 -5.09
C GLN A 20 -32.78 -8.50 -5.30
N ILE A 21 -31.98 -8.09 -4.32
CA ILE A 21 -30.51 -8.26 -4.36
C ILE A 21 -30.16 -9.75 -4.40
N VAL A 22 -30.75 -10.57 -3.55
CA VAL A 22 -30.50 -12.02 -3.51
C VAL A 22 -30.90 -12.69 -4.84
N LYS A 23 -32.01 -12.31 -5.45
CA LYS A 23 -32.45 -12.86 -6.76
C LYS A 23 -31.50 -12.50 -7.90
N LYS A 24 -30.93 -11.28 -7.89
CA LYS A 24 -30.03 -10.78 -8.94
C LYS A 24 -28.56 -11.10 -8.66
N PHE A 25 -28.24 -11.56 -7.46
CA PHE A 25 -26.86 -11.82 -7.05
C PHE A 25 -26.09 -12.78 -7.98
N PRO A 26 -26.66 -13.93 -8.40
CA PRO A 26 -25.97 -14.83 -9.32
C PRO A 26 -25.66 -14.16 -10.67
N ASP A 27 -26.61 -13.41 -11.22
CA ASP A 27 -26.46 -12.71 -12.51
C ASP A 27 -25.38 -11.62 -12.45
N TYR A 28 -25.39 -10.81 -11.39
CA TYR A 28 -24.33 -9.82 -11.15
C TYR A 28 -22.97 -10.46 -10.92
N THR A 29 -22.91 -11.56 -10.20
CA THR A 29 -21.66 -12.28 -9.93
C THR A 29 -21.06 -12.83 -11.20
N VAL A 30 -21.87 -13.50 -12.03
CA VAL A 30 -21.42 -14.05 -13.33
C VAL A 30 -20.93 -12.92 -14.25
N LYS A 31 -21.68 -11.84 -14.37
CA LYS A 31 -21.28 -10.68 -15.19
C LYS A 31 -20.00 -10.02 -14.67
N THR A 32 -19.83 -9.93 -13.36
CA THR A 32 -18.62 -9.38 -12.76
C THR A 32 -17.42 -10.27 -13.02
N ILE A 33 -17.58 -11.60 -12.90
CA ILE A 33 -16.51 -12.56 -13.19
C ILE A 33 -16.15 -12.50 -14.69
N ASP A 34 -17.12 -12.49 -15.58
CA ASP A 34 -16.91 -12.37 -17.03
C ASP A 34 -16.17 -11.07 -17.38
N PHE A 35 -16.60 -9.95 -16.83
CA PHE A 35 -15.91 -8.67 -16.97
C PHE A 35 -14.46 -8.75 -16.45
N CYS A 36 -14.26 -9.32 -15.26
CA CYS A 36 -12.92 -9.46 -14.69
C CYS A 36 -12.02 -10.37 -15.54
N LEU A 37 -12.52 -11.51 -16.00
CA LEU A 37 -11.76 -12.40 -16.88
C LEU A 37 -11.42 -11.73 -18.21
N THR A 38 -12.35 -11.00 -18.78
CA THR A 38 -12.12 -10.29 -20.05
C THR A 38 -11.06 -9.19 -19.87
N PHE A 39 -11.25 -8.28 -18.91
CA PHE A 39 -10.42 -7.08 -18.82
C PHE A 39 -9.14 -7.25 -17.99
N PHE A 40 -9.09 -8.19 -17.07
CA PHE A 40 -7.91 -8.41 -16.23
C PHE A 40 -7.08 -9.64 -16.63
N VAL A 41 -7.60 -10.51 -17.49
CA VAL A 41 -6.87 -11.70 -17.95
C VAL A 41 -6.72 -11.67 -19.47
N LEU A 42 -7.83 -11.71 -20.23
CA LEU A 42 -7.79 -11.88 -21.68
C LEU A 42 -7.13 -10.66 -22.36
N VAL A 43 -7.61 -9.45 -22.09
CA VAL A 43 -7.10 -8.22 -22.73
C VAL A 43 -5.60 -8.02 -22.39
N PRO A 44 -5.12 -8.09 -21.14
CA PRO A 44 -3.70 -8.00 -20.84
C PRO A 44 -2.87 -9.11 -21.50
N ALA A 45 -3.37 -10.35 -21.54
CA ALA A 45 -2.67 -11.45 -22.20
C ALA A 45 -2.49 -11.22 -23.70
N VAL A 46 -3.53 -10.73 -24.38
CA VAL A 46 -3.47 -10.36 -25.81
C VAL A 46 -2.49 -9.21 -26.02
N ILE A 47 -2.59 -8.13 -25.24
CA ILE A 47 -1.66 -6.99 -25.34
C ILE A 47 -0.23 -7.46 -25.11
N TYR A 48 -0.01 -8.29 -24.10
CA TYR A 48 1.31 -8.84 -23.79
C TYR A 48 1.86 -9.67 -24.95
N LEU A 49 1.05 -10.57 -25.51
CA LEU A 49 1.46 -11.37 -26.66
C LEU A 49 1.79 -10.48 -27.88
N LEU A 50 0.94 -9.48 -28.18
CA LEU A 50 1.15 -8.55 -29.28
C LEU A 50 2.38 -7.66 -29.07
N SER A 51 2.81 -7.41 -27.84
CA SER A 51 4.02 -6.62 -27.57
C SER A 51 5.31 -7.29 -28.09
N TYR A 52 5.26 -8.58 -28.39
CA TYR A 52 6.37 -9.31 -29.01
C TYR A 52 6.43 -9.19 -30.55
N LEU A 53 5.44 -8.55 -31.19
CA LEU A 53 5.46 -8.35 -32.66
C LEU A 53 6.69 -7.61 -33.17
N PRO A 54 7.12 -6.49 -32.57
CA PRO A 54 8.32 -5.79 -33.02
C PRO A 54 9.63 -6.50 -32.65
N PHE A 55 9.57 -7.49 -31.78
CA PHE A 55 10.75 -8.23 -31.34
C PHE A 55 11.06 -9.36 -32.32
N VAL A 56 12.05 -9.14 -33.21
CA VAL A 56 12.42 -10.12 -34.22
C VAL A 56 13.48 -11.07 -33.66
N ASP A 57 13.17 -12.36 -33.66
CA ASP A 57 14.09 -13.43 -33.32
C ASP A 57 13.99 -14.53 -34.40
N ASN A 58 15.06 -14.70 -35.14
CA ASN A 58 15.10 -15.69 -36.25
C ASN A 58 15.14 -17.14 -35.74
N SER A 59 15.59 -17.36 -34.51
CA SER A 59 15.63 -18.69 -33.90
C SER A 59 14.24 -19.12 -33.41
N HIS A 60 13.37 -18.16 -33.11
CA HIS A 60 12.00 -18.36 -32.62
C HIS A 60 11.01 -17.54 -33.46
N PRO A 61 10.65 -18.01 -34.66
CA PRO A 61 9.84 -17.22 -35.61
C PRO A 61 8.38 -17.07 -35.14
N GLY A 62 7.88 -17.98 -34.31
CA GLY A 62 6.52 -17.93 -33.79
C GLY A 62 6.36 -16.91 -32.67
N LEU A 63 5.31 -16.08 -32.73
CA LEU A 63 5.04 -15.05 -31.70
C LEU A 63 4.90 -15.64 -30.29
N PHE A 64 4.15 -16.73 -30.17
CA PHE A 64 3.93 -17.44 -28.91
C PHE A 64 5.22 -18.11 -28.40
N ASP A 65 6.01 -18.69 -29.30
CA ASP A 65 7.29 -19.33 -28.99
C ASP A 65 8.30 -18.33 -28.44
N ARG A 66 8.43 -17.16 -29.11
CA ARG A 66 9.26 -16.05 -28.61
C ARG A 66 8.86 -15.60 -27.20
N MET A 67 7.57 -15.44 -26.97
CA MET A 67 7.04 -15.06 -25.64
C MET A 67 7.42 -16.12 -24.60
N LEU A 68 7.17 -17.40 -24.84
CA LEU A 68 7.47 -18.48 -23.89
C LEU A 68 8.97 -18.61 -23.63
N THR A 69 9.80 -18.55 -24.68
CA THR A 69 11.25 -18.62 -24.53
C THR A 69 11.78 -17.49 -23.68
N ASN A 70 11.28 -16.27 -23.91
CA ASN A 70 11.69 -15.11 -23.11
C ASN A 70 11.23 -15.24 -21.65
N GLN A 71 9.99 -15.69 -21.40
CA GLN A 71 9.50 -15.93 -20.03
C GLN A 71 10.34 -16.98 -19.30
N THR A 72 10.62 -18.10 -19.96
CA THR A 72 11.45 -19.18 -19.39
C THR A 72 12.87 -18.69 -19.09
N SER A 73 13.46 -17.95 -20.01
CA SER A 73 14.81 -17.37 -19.83
C SER A 73 14.84 -16.37 -18.66
N MET A 74 13.84 -15.49 -18.58
CA MET A 74 13.71 -14.54 -17.45
C MET A 74 13.51 -15.28 -16.13
N PHE A 75 12.65 -16.29 -16.10
CA PHE A 75 12.41 -17.08 -14.88
C PHE A 75 13.69 -17.77 -14.41
N ASN A 76 14.39 -18.46 -15.33
CA ASN A 76 15.63 -19.18 -15.01
C ASN A 76 16.72 -18.23 -14.54
N TYR A 77 16.86 -17.07 -15.20
CA TYR A 77 17.82 -16.04 -14.78
C TYR A 77 17.51 -15.54 -13.36
N HIS A 78 16.26 -15.19 -13.08
CA HIS A 78 15.90 -14.61 -11.78
C HIS A 78 15.82 -15.64 -10.65
N SER A 79 15.49 -16.89 -10.93
CA SER A 79 15.45 -17.95 -9.91
C SER A 79 16.86 -18.42 -9.49
N GLY A 80 17.83 -18.37 -10.41
CA GLY A 80 19.22 -18.72 -10.14
C GLY A 80 20.13 -17.55 -9.75
N LEU A 81 19.58 -16.34 -9.61
CA LEU A 81 20.40 -15.14 -9.34
C LEU A 81 20.85 -15.09 -7.89
N GLU A 82 22.09 -15.51 -7.66
CA GLU A 82 22.83 -15.28 -6.41
C GLU A 82 23.67 -14.00 -6.55
N ALA A 83 23.10 -12.88 -6.18
CA ALA A 83 23.79 -11.60 -6.20
C ALA A 83 23.75 -10.97 -4.80
N THR A 84 24.81 -10.22 -4.46
CA THR A 84 24.86 -9.38 -3.27
C THR A 84 24.88 -7.91 -3.70
N HIS A 85 24.20 -7.08 -2.94
CA HIS A 85 24.21 -5.65 -3.18
C HIS A 85 24.21 -4.88 -1.86
N PRO A 86 25.08 -3.88 -1.67
CA PRO A 86 25.22 -3.18 -0.38
C PRO A 86 23.94 -2.47 0.07
N TYR A 87 23.05 -2.11 -0.86
CA TYR A 87 21.78 -1.45 -0.58
C TYR A 87 20.57 -2.40 -0.63
N SER A 88 20.80 -3.72 -0.69
CA SER A 88 19.71 -4.68 -0.59
C SER A 88 19.05 -4.63 0.78
N SER A 89 17.75 -4.87 0.81
CA SER A 89 16.97 -4.88 2.05
C SER A 89 15.82 -5.87 1.93
N SER A 90 15.56 -6.57 3.04
CA SER A 90 14.48 -7.53 3.12
C SER A 90 13.12 -6.83 3.25
N TRP A 91 12.06 -7.50 2.79
CA TRP A 91 10.70 -6.98 2.78
C TRP A 91 10.25 -6.40 4.12
N TYR A 92 10.56 -7.02 5.25
CA TYR A 92 10.18 -6.56 6.61
C TYR A 92 10.91 -5.28 7.05
N GLN A 93 11.98 -4.90 6.38
CA GLN A 93 12.75 -3.69 6.66
C GLN A 93 12.16 -2.44 6.00
N TRP A 94 11.35 -2.61 4.94
CA TRP A 94 10.88 -1.49 4.12
C TRP A 94 9.93 -0.54 4.85
N PRO A 95 8.92 -0.99 5.60
CA PRO A 95 8.01 -0.07 6.29
C PRO A 95 8.72 0.86 7.28
N THR A 96 9.83 0.39 7.86
CA THR A 96 10.64 1.17 8.81
C THR A 96 11.80 1.91 8.15
N MET A 97 11.95 1.80 6.82
CA MET A 97 13.01 2.43 6.03
C MET A 97 14.41 2.15 6.60
N VAL A 98 14.70 0.88 6.93
CA VAL A 98 16.01 0.52 7.51
C VAL A 98 17.14 0.88 6.56
N ARG A 99 16.94 0.67 5.25
CA ARG A 99 17.98 0.92 4.25
C ARG A 99 17.37 1.55 3.00
N PRO A 100 17.56 2.88 2.78
CA PRO A 100 17.31 3.54 1.50
C PRO A 100 18.17 2.95 0.39
N ILE A 101 17.73 3.10 -0.86
CA ILE A 101 18.57 2.77 -2.00
C ILE A 101 19.19 4.04 -2.56
N TRP A 102 20.46 3.96 -2.87
CA TRP A 102 21.23 5.05 -3.46
C TRP A 102 21.39 4.80 -4.95
N TYR A 103 20.95 5.74 -5.77
CA TYR A 103 20.95 5.62 -7.23
C TYR A 103 22.05 6.40 -7.93
N TYR A 104 22.39 7.58 -7.40
CA TYR A 104 23.33 8.48 -8.05
C TYR A 104 24.20 9.21 -7.04
N SER A 105 25.43 9.45 -7.42
CA SER A 105 26.36 10.33 -6.72
C SER A 105 27.16 11.15 -7.73
N GLY A 106 27.17 12.46 -7.50
CA GLY A 106 28.06 13.40 -8.14
C GLY A 106 29.08 13.94 -7.14
N TYR A 107 30.31 14.07 -7.58
CA TYR A 107 31.39 14.64 -6.79
C TYR A 107 31.68 16.06 -7.31
N LEU A 108 31.48 17.07 -6.46
CA LEU A 108 31.81 18.45 -6.79
C LEU A 108 33.07 18.90 -6.06
N THR A 109 33.08 18.75 -4.72
CA THR A 109 34.21 18.98 -3.83
C THR A 109 34.17 18.01 -2.67
N ASP A 110 35.22 17.97 -1.83
CA ASP A 110 35.21 17.15 -0.62
C ASP A 110 34.07 17.54 0.35
N ALA A 111 33.70 18.81 0.39
CA ALA A 111 32.64 19.32 1.28
C ALA A 111 31.25 19.29 0.65
N VAL A 112 31.12 19.29 -0.69
CA VAL A 112 29.83 19.39 -1.38
C VAL A 112 29.71 18.26 -2.39
N LYS A 113 28.65 17.44 -2.25
CA LYS A 113 28.36 16.31 -3.11
C LYS A 113 26.91 16.36 -3.58
N GLU A 114 26.66 15.60 -4.64
CA GLU A 114 25.29 15.33 -5.12
C GLU A 114 24.93 13.88 -4.82
N GLY A 115 23.67 13.62 -4.58
CA GLY A 115 23.18 12.25 -4.39
C GLY A 115 21.71 12.14 -4.69
N ILE A 116 21.29 11.01 -5.28
CA ILE A 116 19.88 10.66 -5.44
C ILE A 116 19.66 9.36 -4.70
N SER A 117 18.87 9.44 -3.63
CA SER A 117 18.47 8.28 -2.84
C SER A 117 16.95 8.13 -2.85
N ALA A 118 16.47 6.90 -2.94
CA ALA A 118 15.05 6.62 -2.88
C ALA A 118 14.65 6.03 -1.53
N PHE A 119 13.75 6.71 -0.87
CA PHE A 119 13.11 6.29 0.38
C PHE A 119 11.82 7.09 0.58
N GLY A 120 11.00 6.67 1.54
CA GLY A 120 9.74 7.34 1.82
C GLY A 120 9.90 8.56 2.72
N ASN A 121 8.85 9.39 2.77
CA ASN A 121 8.77 10.42 3.79
C ASN A 121 8.59 9.76 5.17
N PRO A 122 9.47 10.03 6.17
CA PRO A 122 9.45 9.33 7.45
C PRO A 122 8.11 9.41 8.18
N VAL A 123 7.48 10.59 8.23
CA VAL A 123 6.22 10.74 8.94
C VAL A 123 5.07 10.00 8.23
N VAL A 124 5.07 9.97 6.91
CA VAL A 124 4.04 9.22 6.15
C VAL A 124 4.20 7.72 6.36
N TRP A 125 5.41 7.19 6.25
CA TRP A 125 5.64 5.77 6.35
C TRP A 125 5.43 5.23 7.76
N TRP A 126 5.94 5.92 8.79
CA TRP A 126 5.80 5.45 10.17
C TRP A 126 4.39 5.63 10.72
N ILE A 127 3.72 6.75 10.40
CA ILE A 127 2.29 6.90 10.74
C ILE A 127 1.45 5.89 9.95
N GLY A 128 1.87 5.53 8.73
CA GLY A 128 1.24 4.46 7.95
C GLY A 128 1.24 3.10 8.66
N ILE A 129 2.33 2.75 9.36
CA ILE A 129 2.37 1.54 10.18
C ILE A 129 1.31 1.61 11.30
N LEU A 130 1.24 2.75 12.00
CA LEU A 130 0.25 2.95 13.05
C LEU A 130 -1.19 2.92 12.50
N ALA A 131 -1.40 3.51 11.33
CA ALA A 131 -2.69 3.48 10.64
C ALA A 131 -3.10 2.06 10.25
N PHE A 132 -2.17 1.24 9.77
CA PHE A 132 -2.42 -0.17 9.46
C PHE A 132 -2.78 -0.97 10.72
N ILE A 133 -2.02 -0.81 11.81
CA ILE A 133 -2.31 -1.45 13.10
C ILE A 133 -3.69 -1.03 13.61
N TYR A 134 -4.03 0.25 13.50
CA TYR A 134 -5.33 0.77 13.90
C TYR A 134 -6.48 0.18 13.06
N ILE A 135 -6.31 0.07 11.75
CA ILE A 135 -7.29 -0.58 10.87
C ILE A 135 -7.49 -2.05 11.25
N LEU A 136 -6.41 -2.79 11.50
CA LEU A 136 -6.50 -4.17 11.96
C LEU A 136 -7.26 -4.27 13.29
N TYR A 137 -6.97 -3.39 14.23
CA TYR A 137 -7.70 -3.29 15.50
C TYR A 137 -9.19 -3.07 15.27
N LEU A 138 -9.58 -2.12 14.41
CA LEU A 138 -10.98 -1.85 14.07
C LEU A 138 -11.65 -3.06 13.40
N LEU A 139 -10.97 -3.74 12.49
CA LEU A 139 -11.51 -4.93 11.82
C LEU A 139 -11.75 -6.08 12.81
N ILE A 140 -10.81 -6.31 13.73
CA ILE A 140 -10.93 -7.34 14.77
C ILE A 140 -12.11 -7.01 15.69
N ARG A 141 -12.21 -5.79 16.18
CA ARG A 141 -13.28 -5.34 17.10
C ARG A 141 -14.67 -5.39 16.46
N ASN A 142 -14.80 -5.17 15.18
CA ASN A 142 -16.08 -5.14 14.47
C ASN A 142 -16.45 -6.48 13.79
N ASN A 143 -15.61 -7.51 13.93
CA ASN A 143 -15.89 -8.84 13.39
C ASN A 143 -16.08 -9.83 14.54
N ALA A 144 -17.31 -10.37 14.67
CA ALA A 144 -17.67 -11.28 15.75
C ALA A 144 -16.76 -12.52 15.85
N PHE A 145 -16.37 -13.09 14.70
CA PHE A 145 -15.47 -14.24 14.64
C PHE A 145 -14.04 -13.87 15.07
N LEU A 146 -13.48 -12.78 14.54
CA LEU A 146 -12.14 -12.34 14.90
C LEU A 146 -12.05 -11.89 16.36
N CYS A 147 -13.11 -11.26 16.87
CA CYS A 147 -13.20 -10.87 18.28
C CYS A 147 -13.16 -12.08 19.20
N SER A 148 -13.88 -13.16 18.87
CA SER A 148 -13.87 -14.39 19.68
C SER A 148 -12.47 -15.05 19.72
N LEU A 149 -11.68 -14.93 18.66
CA LEU A 149 -10.29 -15.43 18.63
C LEU A 149 -9.36 -14.68 19.58
N THR A 150 -9.67 -13.42 19.93
CA THR A 150 -8.89 -12.65 20.90
C THR A 150 -9.32 -12.88 22.36
N GLY A 151 -10.25 -13.80 22.61
CA GLY A 151 -10.71 -14.15 23.94
C GLY A 151 -11.74 -13.19 24.54
N HIS A 152 -12.23 -12.20 23.79
CA HIS A 152 -13.28 -11.28 24.20
C HIS A 152 -14.67 -11.80 23.84
N THR A 153 -15.66 -11.50 24.70
CA THR A 153 -17.07 -11.83 24.41
C THR A 153 -17.63 -10.85 23.38
N GLN A 154 -18.61 -11.29 22.59
CA GLN A 154 -19.31 -10.42 21.63
C GLN A 154 -19.91 -9.17 22.28
N THR A 155 -20.34 -9.27 23.53
CA THR A 155 -20.88 -8.15 24.29
C THR A 155 -19.82 -7.08 24.57
N GLU A 156 -18.61 -7.49 24.93
CA GLU A 156 -17.49 -6.55 25.16
C GLU A 156 -17.02 -5.87 23.87
N CYS A 157 -17.05 -6.57 22.73
CA CYS A 157 -16.71 -6.01 21.44
C CYS A 157 -17.76 -5.02 20.89
N SER A 158 -19.05 -5.23 21.20
CA SER A 158 -20.16 -4.43 20.66
C SER A 158 -20.60 -3.26 21.54
N THR A 159 -20.16 -3.18 22.80
CA THR A 159 -20.58 -2.14 23.76
C THR A 159 -19.84 -0.81 23.58
N ASP A 160 -18.70 -0.80 22.91
CA ASP A 160 -17.94 0.42 22.69
C ASP A 160 -18.42 1.13 21.41
N THR A 161 -19.35 2.07 21.58
CA THR A 161 -19.91 2.87 20.47
C THR A 161 -18.86 3.69 19.73
N ALA A 162 -17.72 3.98 20.37
CA ALA A 162 -16.63 4.76 19.78
C ALA A 162 -15.89 4.02 18.65
N THR A 163 -15.85 2.69 18.70
CA THR A 163 -15.16 1.86 17.70
C THR A 163 -16.11 1.12 16.75
N THR A 164 -17.42 1.31 16.90
CA THR A 164 -18.40 0.65 16.04
C THR A 164 -18.38 1.25 14.62
N LEU A 165 -18.11 0.41 13.64
CA LEU A 165 -18.09 0.78 12.23
C LEU A 165 -19.43 0.48 11.56
N SER A 166 -19.87 1.38 10.68
CA SER A 166 -20.93 1.07 9.73
C SER A 166 -20.43 0.01 8.72
N HIS A 167 -21.35 -0.68 8.06
CA HIS A 167 -21.00 -1.69 7.05
C HIS A 167 -20.07 -1.14 5.95
N ARG A 168 -20.27 0.11 5.51
CA ARG A 168 -19.38 0.78 4.54
C ARG A 168 -17.99 1.00 5.09
N GLU A 169 -17.89 1.49 6.30
CA GLU A 169 -16.59 1.75 6.93
C GLU A 169 -15.82 0.46 7.15
N TYR A 170 -16.50 -0.60 7.59
CA TYR A 170 -15.89 -1.92 7.72
C TYR A 170 -15.38 -2.44 6.36
N ALA A 171 -16.21 -2.37 5.32
CA ALA A 171 -15.82 -2.80 3.97
C ALA A 171 -14.65 -1.97 3.43
N THR A 172 -14.61 -0.65 3.68
CA THR A 172 -13.49 0.21 3.29
C THR A 172 -12.22 -0.17 4.05
N ALA A 173 -12.28 -0.38 5.36
CA ALA A 173 -11.15 -0.82 6.17
C ALA A 173 -10.58 -2.16 5.68
N ALA A 174 -11.49 -3.13 5.43
CA ALA A 174 -11.12 -4.44 4.91
C ALA A 174 -10.47 -4.36 3.51
N PHE A 175 -11.02 -3.55 2.61
CA PHE A 175 -10.44 -3.31 1.29
C PHE A 175 -9.03 -2.73 1.37
N LEU A 176 -8.82 -1.73 2.22
CA LEU A 176 -7.50 -1.10 2.40
C LEU A 176 -6.48 -2.08 2.98
N ALA A 177 -6.87 -2.85 3.99
CA ALA A 177 -6.00 -3.85 4.61
C ALA A 177 -5.63 -4.96 3.61
N VAL A 178 -6.62 -5.51 2.89
CA VAL A 178 -6.40 -6.56 1.89
C VAL A 178 -5.57 -6.03 0.72
N GLY A 179 -5.87 -4.82 0.22
CA GLY A 179 -5.11 -4.19 -0.86
C GLY A 179 -3.65 -3.97 -0.49
N TYR A 180 -3.39 -3.44 0.71
CA TYR A 180 -2.03 -3.30 1.23
C TYR A 180 -1.31 -4.65 1.34
N LEU A 181 -1.93 -5.65 1.96
CA LEU A 181 -1.34 -6.96 2.14
C LEU A 181 -1.11 -7.70 0.82
N ALA A 182 -2.01 -7.56 -0.15
CA ALA A 182 -1.86 -8.13 -1.48
C ALA A 182 -0.64 -7.58 -2.25
N GLN A 183 -0.27 -6.31 -2.02
CA GLN A 183 0.94 -5.72 -2.59
C GLN A 183 2.21 -6.07 -1.80
N TYR A 184 2.09 -6.25 -0.48
CA TYR A 184 3.23 -6.37 0.41
C TYR A 184 3.61 -7.83 0.74
N LEU A 185 2.64 -8.71 1.04
CA LEU A 185 2.90 -10.09 1.47
C LEU A 185 3.59 -10.98 0.41
N PRO A 186 3.37 -10.83 -0.91
CA PRO A 186 4.06 -11.66 -1.89
C PRO A 186 5.59 -11.59 -1.78
N TRP A 187 6.13 -10.48 -1.29
CA TRP A 187 7.56 -10.31 -1.10
C TRP A 187 8.16 -11.24 -0.04
N PHE A 188 7.34 -11.82 0.86
CA PHE A 188 7.77 -12.85 1.79
C PHE A 188 8.33 -14.09 1.08
N PHE A 189 7.79 -14.42 -0.10
CA PHE A 189 8.19 -15.60 -0.88
C PHE A 189 9.36 -15.33 -1.83
N VAL A 190 9.82 -14.09 -1.93
CA VAL A 190 10.92 -13.71 -2.83
C VAL A 190 12.25 -13.90 -2.11
N THR A 191 13.04 -14.88 -2.57
CA THR A 191 14.33 -15.25 -1.96
C THR A 191 15.53 -14.48 -2.53
N ARG A 192 15.40 -13.90 -3.72
CA ARG A 192 16.44 -13.08 -4.33
C ARG A 192 16.61 -11.73 -3.62
N ILE A 193 17.70 -11.03 -3.96
CA ILE A 193 17.92 -9.67 -3.47
C ILE A 193 16.75 -8.75 -3.83
N THR A 194 16.33 -7.98 -2.86
CA THR A 194 15.23 -7.00 -2.97
C THR A 194 15.66 -5.66 -2.42
N PHE A 195 14.89 -4.62 -2.71
CA PHE A 195 15.20 -3.24 -2.37
C PHE A 195 13.93 -2.50 -1.94
N ILE A 196 14.09 -1.40 -1.22
CA ILE A 196 12.99 -0.60 -0.67
C ILE A 196 11.98 -0.11 -1.74
N TYR A 197 12.40 0.08 -2.99
CA TYR A 197 11.48 0.53 -4.06
C TYR A 197 10.38 -0.49 -4.39
N HIS A 198 10.57 -1.77 -4.06
CA HIS A 198 9.52 -2.78 -4.21
C HIS A 198 8.32 -2.52 -3.26
N TYR A 199 8.51 -1.70 -2.23
CA TYR A 199 7.45 -1.28 -1.33
C TYR A 199 6.62 -0.10 -1.88
N PHE A 200 7.11 0.64 -2.87
CA PHE A 200 6.42 1.83 -3.38
C PHE A 200 5.01 1.58 -3.90
N PRO A 201 4.68 0.45 -4.56
CA PRO A 201 3.30 0.14 -4.93
C PRO A 201 2.34 0.00 -3.72
N SER A 202 2.85 -0.25 -2.52
CA SER A 202 2.06 -0.30 -1.28
C SER A 202 1.77 1.09 -0.71
N VAL A 203 2.56 2.12 -1.08
CA VAL A 203 2.45 3.47 -0.51
C VAL A 203 1.09 4.14 -0.73
N PRO A 204 0.40 4.01 -1.88
CA PRO A 204 -0.95 4.52 -2.04
C PRO A 204 -1.92 3.98 -0.98
N PHE A 205 -1.83 2.69 -0.65
CA PHE A 205 -2.64 2.10 0.42
C PHE A 205 -2.25 2.66 1.79
N VAL A 206 -0.94 2.88 2.04
CA VAL A 206 -0.46 3.51 3.27
C VAL A 206 -1.10 4.88 3.46
N VAL A 207 -1.07 5.73 2.42
CA VAL A 207 -1.69 7.07 2.46
C VAL A 207 -3.20 6.98 2.69
N LEU A 208 -3.90 6.10 1.98
CA LEU A 208 -5.34 5.91 2.16
C LEU A 208 -5.70 5.39 3.55
N MET A 209 -4.87 4.52 4.14
CA MET A 209 -5.06 4.06 5.53
C MET A 209 -4.88 5.19 6.54
N ILE A 210 -3.93 6.10 6.32
CA ILE A 210 -3.78 7.31 7.15
C ILE A 210 -5.03 8.19 7.04
N VAL A 211 -5.49 8.46 5.81
CA VAL A 211 -6.72 9.26 5.58
C VAL A 211 -7.92 8.61 6.24
N TYR A 212 -8.09 7.30 6.09
CA TYR A 212 -9.16 6.56 6.76
C TYR A 212 -9.09 6.70 8.29
N SER A 213 -7.91 6.54 8.86
CA SER A 213 -7.69 6.70 10.31
C SER A 213 -7.99 8.12 10.80
N LEU A 214 -7.61 9.13 10.03
CA LEU A 214 -7.97 10.53 10.31
C LEU A 214 -9.49 10.75 10.26
N MET A 215 -10.20 10.13 9.31
CA MET A 215 -11.66 10.21 9.24
C MET A 215 -12.35 9.52 10.42
N GLN A 216 -11.81 8.42 10.93
CA GLN A 216 -12.30 7.82 12.18
C GLN A 216 -12.00 8.74 13.38
N TRP A 217 -10.81 9.32 13.45
CA TRP A 217 -10.45 10.28 14.51
C TRP A 217 -11.36 11.51 14.52
N LYS A 218 -11.81 11.99 13.35
CA LYS A 218 -12.78 13.10 13.23
C LYS A 218 -14.07 12.88 14.04
N LYS A 219 -14.50 11.63 14.22
CA LYS A 219 -15.70 11.31 14.97
C LYS A 219 -15.60 11.62 16.47
N HIS A 220 -14.36 11.76 16.98
CA HIS A 220 -14.07 11.90 18.41
C HIS A 220 -13.59 13.30 18.80
N VAL A 221 -13.37 14.17 17.82
CA VAL A 221 -12.83 15.52 18.05
C VAL A 221 -13.68 16.59 17.39
N SER A 222 -13.53 17.84 17.83
CA SER A 222 -14.20 18.97 17.20
C SER A 222 -13.64 19.22 15.79
N ASP A 223 -14.44 19.81 14.90
CA ASP A 223 -14.01 20.15 13.54
C ASP A 223 -12.74 21.03 13.54
N ARG A 224 -12.63 21.96 14.50
CA ARG A 224 -11.45 22.82 14.64
C ARG A 224 -10.20 21.99 14.98
N ALA A 225 -10.29 21.10 15.96
CA ALA A 225 -9.16 20.23 16.35
C ALA A 225 -8.77 19.28 15.20
N PHE A 226 -9.74 18.77 14.47
CA PHE A 226 -9.49 17.93 13.29
C PHE A 226 -8.72 18.70 12.21
N VAL A 227 -9.17 19.89 11.83
CA VAL A 227 -8.49 20.71 10.81
C VAL A 227 -7.06 21.06 11.25
N ILE A 228 -6.88 21.48 12.51
CA ILE A 228 -5.54 21.78 13.06
C ILE A 228 -4.64 20.54 12.98
N GLY A 229 -5.13 19.38 13.38
CA GLY A 229 -4.35 18.13 13.32
C GLY A 229 -3.97 17.73 11.89
N CYS A 230 -4.89 17.82 10.95
CA CYS A 230 -4.60 17.55 9.53
C CYS A 230 -3.57 18.53 8.96
N CYS A 231 -3.72 19.84 9.26
CA CYS A 231 -2.76 20.86 8.81
C CYS A 231 -1.38 20.64 9.44
N ALA A 232 -1.32 20.31 10.74
CA ALA A 232 -0.06 20.04 11.42
C ALA A 232 0.63 18.79 10.81
N TYR A 233 -0.11 17.72 10.57
CA TYR A 233 0.42 16.52 9.91
C TYR A 233 0.97 16.84 8.51
N ALA A 234 0.19 17.56 7.69
CA ALA A 234 0.62 17.96 6.35
C ALA A 234 1.84 18.88 6.38
N ALA A 235 1.89 19.82 7.32
CA ALA A 235 3.02 20.73 7.50
C ALA A 235 4.30 19.96 7.88
N VAL A 236 4.23 18.98 8.80
CA VAL A 236 5.38 18.15 9.17
C VAL A 236 5.83 17.28 7.98
N ALA A 237 4.90 16.66 7.25
CA ALA A 237 5.22 15.88 6.06
C ALA A 237 5.91 16.74 4.99
N PHE A 238 5.43 17.96 4.78
CA PHE A 238 6.01 18.90 3.83
C PHE A 238 7.38 19.42 4.28
N ALA A 239 7.53 19.74 5.57
CA ALA A 239 8.82 20.17 6.14
C ALA A 239 9.88 19.06 6.00
N LEU A 240 9.54 17.80 6.26
CA LEU A 240 10.44 16.68 6.05
C LEU A 240 10.74 16.45 4.56
N PHE A 241 9.78 16.63 3.68
CA PHE A 241 10.04 16.59 2.25
C PHE A 241 11.07 17.65 1.83
N LEU A 242 10.91 18.91 2.28
CA LEU A 242 11.89 19.96 1.99
C LEU A 242 13.26 19.68 2.60
N LEU A 243 13.30 19.14 3.82
CA LEU A 243 14.54 18.79 4.51
C LEU A 243 15.36 17.73 3.73
N PHE A 244 14.68 16.71 3.22
CA PHE A 244 15.32 15.63 2.45
C PHE A 244 15.41 15.91 0.95
N TYR A 245 14.80 16.99 0.46
CA TYR A 245 14.73 17.29 -0.97
C TYR A 245 16.09 17.30 -1.70
N PRO A 246 17.19 17.85 -1.14
CA PRO A 246 18.47 17.83 -1.84
C PRO A 246 18.95 16.41 -2.18
N VAL A 247 18.82 15.45 -1.26
CA VAL A 247 19.25 14.05 -1.47
C VAL A 247 18.21 13.21 -2.22
N LEU A 248 17.02 13.74 -2.49
CA LEU A 248 16.01 13.13 -3.36
C LEU A 248 16.12 13.61 -4.81
N SER A 249 16.60 14.84 -5.01
CA SER A 249 16.61 15.52 -6.32
C SER A 249 17.98 15.61 -6.97
N GLY A 250 19.06 15.20 -6.28
CA GLY A 250 20.41 15.32 -6.78
C GLY A 250 20.98 16.75 -6.72
N GLN A 251 20.43 17.59 -5.87
CA GLN A 251 20.99 18.94 -5.66
C GLN A 251 22.33 18.87 -4.90
N PRO A 252 23.24 19.80 -5.18
CA PRO A 252 24.45 19.97 -4.38
C PRO A 252 24.10 20.18 -2.90
N VAL A 253 24.70 19.40 -2.03
CA VAL A 253 24.45 19.45 -0.59
C VAL A 253 25.77 19.28 0.17
N ASP A 254 25.87 20.01 1.28
CA ASP A 254 26.99 19.91 2.19
C ASP A 254 27.01 18.56 2.90
N VAL A 255 28.17 17.89 2.92
CA VAL A 255 28.36 16.55 3.48
C VAL A 255 28.08 16.55 4.99
N ASP A 256 28.54 17.55 5.73
CA ASP A 256 28.32 17.67 7.17
C ASP A 256 26.84 17.87 7.49
N PHE A 257 26.13 18.63 6.65
CA PHE A 257 24.69 18.78 6.78
C PHE A 257 23.98 17.43 6.63
N VAL A 258 24.32 16.62 5.63
CA VAL A 258 23.72 15.29 5.42
C VAL A 258 24.01 14.37 6.59
N ILE A 259 25.25 14.32 7.05
CA ILE A 259 25.68 13.45 8.17
C ILE A 259 24.94 13.86 9.45
N LYS A 260 24.85 15.16 9.75
CA LYS A 260 24.31 15.67 11.00
C LYS A 260 22.78 15.67 11.06
N TYR A 261 22.10 15.99 9.96
CA TYR A 261 20.67 16.25 9.97
C TYR A 261 19.83 15.25 9.18
N LEU A 262 20.39 14.59 8.15
CA LEU A 262 19.63 13.69 7.28
C LEU A 262 19.91 12.21 7.58
N ARG A 263 21.07 11.87 8.06
CA ARG A 263 21.45 10.49 8.38
C ARG A 263 20.91 10.07 9.75
N TRP A 264 19.61 9.76 9.79
CA TRP A 264 18.97 9.35 11.05
C TRP A 264 19.30 7.91 11.49
N ARG A 265 19.89 7.12 10.59
CA ARG A 265 20.39 5.76 10.88
C ARG A 265 21.73 5.56 10.18
N ASP A 266 22.59 4.75 10.76
CA ASP A 266 23.90 4.42 10.15
C ASP A 266 23.78 3.73 8.79
N THR A 267 22.66 3.02 8.56
CA THR A 267 22.34 2.38 7.28
C THR A 267 21.83 3.33 6.20
N TRP A 268 21.61 4.61 6.53
CA TRP A 268 21.14 5.62 5.57
C TRP A 268 22.36 6.25 4.87
N VAL A 269 22.80 5.60 3.81
CA VAL A 269 23.81 6.17 2.91
C VAL A 269 23.05 6.97 1.86
N LEU A 270 23.03 8.29 2.01
CA LEU A 270 22.25 9.23 1.16
C LEU A 270 23.11 9.91 0.11
N ILE A 271 24.40 9.98 0.34
CA ILE A 271 25.44 10.48 -0.57
C ILE A 271 26.68 9.58 -0.46
N SER A 272 27.59 9.62 -1.44
CA SER A 272 28.88 8.93 -1.32
C SER A 272 29.66 9.48 -0.14
N GLY A 273 30.19 8.57 0.71
CA GLY A 273 31.11 8.92 1.78
C GLY A 273 32.45 9.39 1.26
#